data_03ea5712feda17baf9727359b4649f73
#
_entry.id   03ea5712feda17baf9727359b4649f73
#
_cell.length_a   1.000
_cell.length_b   1.000
_cell.length_c   1.000
_cell.angle_alpha   90.00
_cell.angle_beta   90.00
_cell.angle_gamma   90.00
#
_symmetry.space_group_name_H-M   'P 1'
#
loop_
_entity.id
_entity.type
_entity.pdbx_description
1 polymer ?
#
loop_
_entity_poly.entity_id
_entity_poly.type
_entity_poly.pdbx_seq_one_letter_code
_entity_poly.pdbx_strand_id
1 'polypeptide(L)'
;MRDNEYIPFNEEETHYENPSPSRKKEPSTAPKAKKEPKAKKEKTNSFVTPARIVSTFGAFLALSSVFLFFACISYFLTWKADQDSVLGYSFSEYLFNNNIAAPDNWLGKLGAWFSHLLIFKGFGISTIGLCLIGFLAGVRLAFKIELLPLLKTTLITLSFMVWGSLFLGYFNQYLNFAGGTFGYFINEWLFLSIGGIPTFLFHLFLLYFTITLLFNPNYGSFFAKFKSIKL
;
A
#
# COMPACT_ATOMS: atom_id res chain seq x y z
N MET A 1 -26.86 43.36 -35.96
CA MET A 1 -27.51 44.60 -35.53
C MET A 1 -28.71 44.22 -34.70
N ARG A 2 -28.56 44.31 -33.40
CA ARG A 2 -29.59 44.56 -32.39
C ARG A 2 -28.86 44.69 -31.06
N ASP A 3 -28.83 45.90 -30.60
CA ASP A 3 -28.22 46.42 -29.41
C ASP A 3 -29.05 45.92 -28.19
N ASN A 4 -28.41 45.35 -27.19
CA ASN A 4 -29.02 45.14 -25.89
C ASN A 4 -28.42 46.14 -24.91
N GLU A 5 -29.24 47.07 -24.60
CA GLU A 5 -29.06 48.18 -23.67
C GLU A 5 -29.11 47.65 -22.21
N TYR A 6 -28.10 48.01 -21.45
CA TYR A 6 -27.92 47.70 -20.04
C TYR A 6 -28.66 48.75 -19.19
N ILE A 7 -29.61 48.36 -18.35
CA ILE A 7 -30.30 49.22 -17.39
C ILE A 7 -29.72 48.96 -16.00
N PRO A 8 -29.13 49.96 -15.33
CA PRO A 8 -28.69 49.86 -13.94
C PRO A 8 -29.87 50.05 -12.97
N PHE A 9 -29.92 49.17 -11.95
CA PHE A 9 -30.88 49.25 -10.87
C PHE A 9 -30.38 50.24 -9.80
N ASN A 10 -31.24 51.21 -9.47
CA ASN A 10 -30.97 52.29 -8.54
C ASN A 10 -31.48 51.93 -7.14
N GLU A 11 -30.62 52.06 -6.13
CA GLU A 11 -31.01 52.05 -4.71
C GLU A 11 -31.64 53.37 -4.35
N GLU A 12 -32.85 53.33 -3.78
CA GLU A 12 -33.34 54.42 -2.96
C GLU A 12 -34.19 53.88 -1.79
N GLU A 13 -33.85 54.36 -0.62
CA GLU A 13 -34.39 54.16 0.69
C GLU A 13 -35.89 54.54 0.79
N THR A 14 -36.66 53.82 1.61
CA THR A 14 -37.72 54.42 2.38
C THR A 14 -37.89 53.77 3.74
N HIS A 15 -37.55 54.53 4.75
CA HIS A 15 -37.96 54.43 6.15
C HIS A 15 -39.50 54.45 6.26
N TYR A 16 -40.07 53.49 7.01
CA TYR A 16 -41.32 53.73 7.71
C TYR A 16 -41.29 53.13 9.11
N GLU A 17 -41.18 54.00 10.10
CA GLU A 17 -41.60 53.79 11.48
C GLU A 17 -43.09 53.66 11.55
N ASN A 18 -43.62 52.73 12.33
CA ASN A 18 -44.91 52.91 13.00
C ASN A 18 -45.10 52.05 14.24
N PRO A 19 -45.81 52.59 15.25
CA PRO A 19 -45.68 52.14 16.64
C PRO A 19 -46.70 51.06 17.03
N SER A 20 -46.35 50.32 18.07
CA SER A 20 -47.14 49.30 18.77
C SER A 20 -48.52 49.77 19.25
N PRO A 21 -49.45 48.83 19.40
CA PRO A 21 -50.16 48.76 20.67
C PRO A 21 -50.03 47.42 21.39
N SER A 22 -49.76 47.57 22.66
CA SER A 22 -49.76 46.52 23.66
C SER A 22 -51.03 45.66 23.67
N ARG A 23 -50.87 44.34 23.54
CA ARG A 23 -51.96 43.41 23.77
C ARG A 23 -51.55 42.41 24.86
N LYS A 24 -52.36 42.43 25.92
CA LYS A 24 -52.29 41.59 27.14
C LYS A 24 -52.18 40.12 26.77
N LYS A 25 -51.25 39.44 27.45
CA LYS A 25 -51.11 38.00 27.41
C LYS A 25 -52.27 37.34 28.16
N GLU A 26 -53.10 36.56 27.46
CA GLU A 26 -53.93 35.52 28.04
C GLU A 26 -53.14 34.20 28.04
N PRO A 27 -53.30 33.35 29.06
CA PRO A 27 -52.58 32.09 29.16
C PRO A 27 -53.24 31.02 28.28
N SER A 28 -52.62 30.69 27.14
CA SER A 28 -53.02 29.57 26.31
C SER A 28 -52.49 28.27 26.92
N THR A 29 -53.40 27.52 27.55
CA THR A 29 -53.22 26.11 27.90
C THR A 29 -53.34 25.25 26.66
N ALA A 30 -52.24 25.08 25.91
CA ALA A 30 -52.15 24.03 24.90
C ALA A 30 -51.57 22.75 25.52
N PRO A 31 -52.13 21.57 25.29
CA PRO A 31 -51.60 20.32 25.83
C PRO A 31 -50.22 20.03 25.22
N LYS A 32 -49.20 19.84 26.08
CA LYS A 32 -47.91 19.34 25.66
C LYS A 32 -48.08 17.99 24.99
N ALA A 33 -47.85 17.94 23.67
CA ALA A 33 -47.72 16.70 22.93
C ALA A 33 -46.64 15.83 23.60
N LYS A 34 -47.04 14.66 24.09
CA LYS A 34 -46.16 13.61 24.58
C LYS A 34 -45.21 13.27 23.45
N LYS A 35 -43.91 13.56 23.61
CA LYS A 35 -42.88 13.01 22.76
C LYS A 35 -42.95 11.49 22.84
N GLU A 36 -43.32 10.84 21.74
CA GLU A 36 -43.24 9.40 21.59
C GLU A 36 -41.82 8.94 21.97
N PRO A 37 -41.67 7.86 22.74
CA PRO A 37 -40.36 7.33 23.06
C PRO A 37 -39.71 6.87 21.75
N LYS A 38 -38.61 7.50 21.38
CA LYS A 38 -37.75 6.99 20.29
C LYS A 38 -37.51 5.51 20.52
N ALA A 39 -38.01 4.66 19.64
CA ALA A 39 -37.80 3.23 19.68
C ALA A 39 -36.29 2.98 19.85
N LYS A 40 -35.94 2.41 21.00
CA LYS A 40 -34.60 1.87 21.22
C LYS A 40 -34.35 0.88 20.10
N LYS A 41 -33.43 1.22 19.18
CA LYS A 41 -32.91 0.23 18.21
C LYS A 41 -32.40 -0.94 19.04
N GLU A 42 -33.14 -2.04 18.98
CA GLU A 42 -32.71 -3.32 19.52
C GLU A 42 -31.34 -3.59 18.98
N LYS A 43 -30.34 -3.60 19.87
CA LYS A 43 -29.02 -4.12 19.54
C LYS A 43 -29.20 -5.60 19.29
N THR A 44 -29.44 -5.98 18.05
CA THR A 44 -29.30 -7.37 17.64
C THR A 44 -27.90 -7.80 18.08
N ASN A 45 -27.85 -8.65 19.10
CA ASN A 45 -26.67 -9.31 19.59
C ASN A 45 -26.23 -10.35 18.54
N SER A 46 -25.88 -9.86 17.33
CA SER A 46 -25.23 -10.70 16.34
C SER A 46 -23.83 -11.04 16.88
N PHE A 47 -23.61 -12.33 17.12
CA PHE A 47 -22.31 -12.86 17.56
C PHE A 47 -21.18 -12.42 16.61
N VAL A 48 -21.50 -12.21 15.34
CA VAL A 48 -20.58 -11.75 14.30
C VAL A 48 -20.92 -10.32 13.92
N THR A 49 -20.10 -9.36 14.33
CA THR A 49 -20.20 -7.96 13.91
C THR A 49 -19.18 -7.67 12.79
N PRO A 50 -19.46 -6.72 11.86
CA PRO A 50 -18.52 -6.34 10.82
C PRO A 50 -17.12 -5.98 11.37
N ALA A 51 -17.07 -5.34 12.53
CA ALA A 51 -15.81 -4.98 13.20
C ALA A 51 -15.00 -6.22 13.61
N ARG A 52 -15.65 -7.29 14.07
CA ARG A 52 -14.96 -8.55 14.42
C ARG A 52 -14.43 -9.25 13.18
N ILE A 53 -15.18 -9.27 12.08
CA ILE A 53 -14.71 -9.84 10.80
C ILE A 53 -13.45 -9.13 10.33
N VAL A 54 -13.46 -7.78 10.31
CA VAL A 54 -12.30 -6.98 9.89
C VAL A 54 -11.09 -7.24 10.79
N SER A 55 -11.30 -7.32 12.10
CA SER A 55 -10.22 -7.59 13.06
C SER A 55 -9.61 -8.99 12.89
N THR A 56 -10.47 -10.01 12.69
CA THR A 56 -10.03 -11.39 12.43
C THR A 56 -9.26 -11.49 11.10
N PHE A 57 -9.77 -10.86 10.05
CA PHE A 57 -9.08 -10.80 8.76
C PHE A 57 -7.73 -10.08 8.88
N GLY A 58 -7.67 -8.99 9.66
CA GLY A 58 -6.42 -8.29 9.94
C GLY A 58 -5.38 -9.18 10.64
N ALA A 59 -5.81 -9.93 11.66
CA ALA A 59 -4.94 -10.88 12.36
C ALA A 59 -4.43 -11.99 11.41
N PHE A 60 -5.32 -12.54 10.59
CA PHE A 60 -4.95 -13.52 9.58
C PHE A 60 -3.95 -12.96 8.57
N LEU A 61 -4.15 -11.73 8.10
CA LEU A 61 -3.23 -11.06 7.18
C LEU A 61 -1.86 -10.82 7.80
N ALA A 62 -1.80 -10.40 9.08
CA ALA A 62 -0.54 -10.22 9.80
C ALA A 62 0.22 -11.55 9.95
N LEU A 63 -0.46 -12.62 10.37
CA LEU A 63 0.14 -13.96 10.48
C LEU A 63 0.60 -14.50 9.13
N SER A 64 -0.20 -14.33 8.07
CA SER A 64 0.18 -14.74 6.71
C SER A 64 1.41 -13.98 6.21
N SER A 65 1.55 -12.69 6.56
CA SER A 65 2.72 -11.89 6.19
C SER A 65 3.99 -12.36 6.90
N VAL A 66 3.88 -12.73 8.17
CA VAL A 66 4.99 -13.35 8.94
C VAL A 66 5.35 -14.70 8.35
N PHE A 67 4.36 -15.53 8.03
CA PHE A 67 4.56 -16.82 7.34
C PHE A 67 5.32 -16.62 6.02
N LEU A 68 4.86 -15.71 5.16
CA LEU A 68 5.50 -15.41 3.88
C LEU A 68 6.93 -14.87 4.05
N PHE A 69 7.16 -14.04 5.06
CA PHE A 69 8.50 -13.54 5.38
C PHE A 69 9.48 -14.69 5.66
N PHE A 70 9.11 -15.62 6.53
CA PHE A 70 9.96 -16.80 6.82
C PHE A 70 10.08 -17.74 5.63
N ALA A 71 9.03 -17.91 4.82
CA ALA A 71 9.09 -18.68 3.59
C ALA A 71 10.10 -18.08 2.60
N CYS A 72 10.09 -16.75 2.45
CA CYS A 72 11.06 -16.04 1.60
C CYS A 72 12.49 -16.15 2.14
N ILE A 73 12.70 -16.04 3.44
CA ILE A 73 14.03 -16.22 4.06
C ILE A 73 14.54 -17.64 3.81
N SER A 74 13.70 -18.66 4.02
CA SER A 74 14.06 -20.04 3.75
C SER A 74 14.43 -20.26 2.28
N TYR A 75 13.64 -19.67 1.36
CA TYR A 75 13.89 -19.79 -0.08
C TYR A 75 15.27 -19.26 -0.52
N PHE A 76 15.84 -18.28 0.15
CA PHE A 76 17.20 -17.84 -0.17
C PHE A 76 18.25 -18.91 0.08
N LEU A 77 17.99 -19.83 1.00
CA LEU A 77 18.89 -20.93 1.34
C LEU A 77 18.59 -22.19 0.52
N THR A 78 17.33 -22.43 0.20
CA THR A 78 16.82 -23.69 -0.38
C THR A 78 16.32 -23.54 -1.83
N TRP A 79 16.56 -22.41 -2.48
CA TRP A 79 15.93 -22.02 -3.75
C TRP A 79 16.04 -23.06 -4.87
N LYS A 80 17.17 -23.81 -4.97
CA LYS A 80 17.36 -24.84 -6.01
C LYS A 80 16.37 -25.99 -5.81
N ALA A 81 16.37 -26.58 -4.62
CA ALA A 81 15.48 -27.70 -4.28
C ALA A 81 14.01 -27.28 -4.32
N ASP A 82 13.70 -26.09 -3.79
CA ASP A 82 12.34 -25.54 -3.79
C ASP A 82 11.85 -25.28 -5.23
N GLN A 83 12.70 -24.71 -6.09
CA GLN A 83 12.36 -24.47 -7.49
C GLN A 83 12.12 -25.77 -8.25
N ASP A 84 13.01 -26.74 -8.12
CA ASP A 84 12.91 -28.05 -8.79
C ASP A 84 11.64 -28.78 -8.37
N SER A 85 11.23 -28.66 -7.10
CA SER A 85 10.02 -29.28 -6.59
C SER A 85 8.73 -28.63 -7.11
N VAL A 86 8.75 -27.30 -7.39
CA VAL A 86 7.57 -26.51 -7.81
C VAL A 86 7.38 -26.50 -9.33
N LEU A 87 8.49 -26.59 -10.10
CA LEU A 87 8.44 -26.46 -11.56
C LEU A 87 7.61 -27.56 -12.21
N GLY A 88 6.77 -27.18 -13.14
CA GLY A 88 5.95 -28.09 -13.96
C GLY A 88 4.61 -28.46 -13.36
N TYR A 89 4.30 -28.07 -12.14
CA TYR A 89 3.04 -28.36 -11.47
C TYR A 89 2.14 -27.12 -11.36
N SER A 90 0.82 -27.35 -11.35
CA SER A 90 -0.16 -26.37 -10.93
C SER A 90 -0.21 -26.26 -9.40
N PHE A 91 -0.76 -25.18 -8.84
CA PHE A 91 -0.85 -25.00 -7.38
C PHE A 91 -1.55 -26.16 -6.67
N SER A 92 -2.72 -26.57 -7.19
CA SER A 92 -3.50 -27.66 -6.61
C SER A 92 -2.78 -29.01 -6.71
N GLU A 93 -2.18 -29.28 -7.86
CA GLU A 93 -1.42 -30.50 -8.07
C GLU A 93 -0.20 -30.56 -7.15
N TYR A 94 0.58 -29.50 -7.06
CA TYR A 94 1.74 -29.43 -6.16
C TYR A 94 1.35 -29.65 -4.70
N LEU A 95 0.26 -29.03 -4.27
CA LEU A 95 -0.13 -29.07 -2.86
C LEU A 95 -0.65 -30.46 -2.44
N PHE A 96 -1.49 -31.08 -3.28
CA PHE A 96 -2.24 -32.30 -2.91
C PHE A 96 -1.60 -33.60 -3.42
N ASN A 97 -0.63 -33.54 -4.33
CA ASN A 97 0.04 -34.73 -4.83
C ASN A 97 1.18 -35.14 -3.86
N ASN A 98 0.99 -36.29 -3.21
CA ASN A 98 1.96 -36.82 -2.25
C ASN A 98 3.19 -37.48 -2.92
N ASN A 99 3.17 -37.68 -4.23
CA ASN A 99 4.30 -38.27 -4.98
C ASN A 99 5.37 -37.21 -5.33
N ILE A 100 5.08 -35.93 -5.17
CA ILE A 100 6.04 -34.87 -5.40
C ILE A 100 6.98 -34.78 -4.18
N ALA A 101 8.28 -34.74 -4.45
CA ALA A 101 9.30 -34.60 -3.41
C ALA A 101 9.02 -33.40 -2.49
N ALA A 102 9.26 -33.58 -1.21
CA ALA A 102 9.12 -32.48 -0.25
C ALA A 102 10.16 -31.39 -0.55
N PRO A 103 9.78 -30.12 -0.55
CA PRO A 103 10.74 -29.04 -0.67
C PRO A 103 11.57 -28.89 0.61
N ASP A 104 12.74 -28.28 0.48
CA ASP A 104 13.59 -27.97 1.63
C ASP A 104 13.16 -26.70 2.37
N ASN A 105 12.12 -26.01 1.89
CA ASN A 105 11.58 -24.81 2.52
C ASN A 105 11.05 -25.11 3.92
N TRP A 106 11.47 -24.30 4.90
CA TRP A 106 11.06 -24.47 6.32
C TRP A 106 9.55 -24.50 6.53
N LEU A 107 8.79 -23.89 5.62
CA LEU A 107 7.33 -23.81 5.68
C LEU A 107 6.66 -24.80 4.68
N GLY A 108 7.41 -25.81 4.25
CA GLY A 108 6.91 -26.89 3.41
C GLY A 108 6.41 -26.42 2.04
N LYS A 109 5.50 -27.19 1.44
CA LYS A 109 4.98 -26.95 0.08
C LYS A 109 4.35 -25.56 -0.10
N LEU A 110 3.59 -25.06 0.87
CA LEU A 110 3.02 -23.71 0.79
C LEU A 110 4.12 -22.65 0.79
N GLY A 111 5.11 -22.79 1.67
CA GLY A 111 6.25 -21.87 1.72
C GLY A 111 7.02 -21.84 0.41
N ALA A 112 7.39 -23.01 -0.12
CA ALA A 112 8.11 -23.15 -1.39
C ALA A 112 7.32 -22.54 -2.55
N TRP A 113 6.02 -22.81 -2.65
CA TRP A 113 5.17 -22.28 -3.73
C TRP A 113 5.08 -20.76 -3.70
N PHE A 114 4.71 -20.18 -2.56
CA PHE A 114 4.53 -18.73 -2.46
C PHE A 114 5.85 -17.98 -2.56
N SER A 115 6.92 -18.46 -1.96
CA SER A 115 8.24 -17.84 -2.09
C SER A 115 8.78 -17.94 -3.52
N HIS A 116 8.61 -19.08 -4.21
CA HIS A 116 8.95 -19.20 -5.62
C HIS A 116 8.17 -18.22 -6.50
N LEU A 117 6.85 -18.08 -6.26
CA LEU A 117 6.00 -17.14 -6.99
C LEU A 117 6.45 -15.68 -6.78
N LEU A 118 6.72 -15.31 -5.53
CA LEU A 118 7.04 -13.93 -5.17
C LEU A 118 8.47 -13.55 -5.51
N ILE A 119 9.43 -14.45 -5.27
CA ILE A 119 10.85 -14.18 -5.49
C ILE A 119 11.24 -14.51 -6.92
N PHE A 120 11.12 -15.78 -7.34
CA PHE A 120 11.61 -16.19 -8.64
C PHE A 120 10.78 -15.62 -9.79
N LYS A 121 9.45 -15.82 -9.76
CA LYS A 121 8.53 -15.30 -10.80
C LYS A 121 8.18 -13.83 -10.63
N GLY A 122 8.41 -13.25 -9.44
CA GLY A 122 8.06 -11.88 -9.11
C GLY A 122 9.25 -10.92 -9.18
N PHE A 123 9.43 -10.17 -8.08
CA PHE A 123 10.39 -9.05 -7.97
C PHE A 123 11.69 -9.42 -7.25
N GLY A 124 12.00 -10.71 -7.14
CA GLY A 124 13.21 -11.18 -6.47
C GLY A 124 13.21 -10.91 -4.97
N ILE A 125 14.40 -10.67 -4.42
CA ILE A 125 14.62 -10.40 -2.99
C ILE A 125 13.79 -9.21 -2.50
N SER A 126 13.58 -8.23 -3.36
CA SER A 126 12.83 -7.00 -3.04
C SER A 126 11.37 -7.27 -2.65
N THR A 127 10.83 -8.45 -2.97
CA THR A 127 9.48 -8.89 -2.60
C THR A 127 9.25 -8.95 -1.08
N ILE A 128 10.30 -9.04 -0.27
CA ILE A 128 10.20 -8.96 1.20
C ILE A 128 9.45 -7.69 1.65
N GLY A 129 9.52 -6.62 0.87
CA GLY A 129 8.74 -5.41 1.11
C GLY A 129 7.21 -5.65 1.16
N LEU A 130 6.68 -6.62 0.39
CA LEU A 130 5.26 -6.97 0.43
C LEU A 130 4.88 -7.60 1.78
N CYS A 131 5.77 -8.39 2.38
CA CYS A 131 5.55 -8.96 3.71
C CYS A 131 5.45 -7.84 4.76
N LEU A 132 6.28 -6.81 4.66
CA LEU A 132 6.21 -5.65 5.53
C LEU A 132 4.87 -4.91 5.38
N ILE A 133 4.44 -4.62 4.15
CA ILE A 133 3.17 -3.94 3.88
C ILE A 133 2.00 -4.76 4.42
N GLY A 134 1.97 -6.06 4.13
CA GLY A 134 0.92 -6.96 4.59
C GLY A 134 0.86 -7.04 6.13
N PHE A 135 2.01 -7.11 6.80
CA PHE A 135 2.09 -7.08 8.25
C PHE A 135 1.55 -5.78 8.85
N LEU A 136 1.98 -4.62 8.34
CA LEU A 136 1.51 -3.32 8.82
C LEU A 136 -0.01 -3.14 8.60
N ALA A 137 -0.50 -3.55 7.43
CA ALA A 137 -1.93 -3.52 7.13
C ALA A 137 -2.71 -4.47 8.05
N GLY A 138 -2.20 -5.69 8.27
CA GLY A 138 -2.79 -6.68 9.16
C GLY A 138 -2.89 -6.18 10.60
N VAL A 139 -1.82 -5.63 11.16
CA VAL A 139 -1.79 -5.06 12.52
C VAL A 139 -2.77 -3.88 12.64
N ARG A 140 -2.80 -2.99 11.64
CA ARG A 140 -3.74 -1.86 11.63
C ARG A 140 -5.20 -2.32 11.62
N LEU A 141 -5.54 -3.33 10.82
CA LEU A 141 -6.89 -3.90 10.74
C LEU A 141 -7.26 -4.67 12.01
N ALA A 142 -6.33 -5.48 12.56
CA ALA A 142 -6.57 -6.32 13.73
C ALA A 142 -6.74 -5.50 15.01
N PHE A 143 -5.80 -4.62 15.27
CA PHE A 143 -5.64 -3.93 16.56
C PHE A 143 -5.99 -2.45 16.49
N LYS A 144 -6.23 -1.90 15.29
CA LYS A 144 -6.45 -0.46 15.06
C LYS A 144 -5.25 0.41 15.47
N ILE A 145 -4.05 -0.18 15.50
CA ILE A 145 -2.79 0.48 15.81
C ILE A 145 -2.10 0.81 14.49
N GLU A 146 -1.66 2.03 14.32
CA GLU A 146 -0.87 2.47 13.19
C GLU A 146 0.61 2.54 13.59
N LEU A 147 1.37 1.46 13.30
CA LEU A 147 2.80 1.40 13.60
C LEU A 147 3.60 2.38 12.73
N LEU A 148 3.24 2.49 11.46
CA LEU A 148 3.80 3.41 10.48
C LEU A 148 2.67 3.95 9.60
N PRO A 149 2.79 5.17 9.04
CA PRO A 149 1.79 5.72 8.11
C PRO A 149 1.67 4.82 6.87
N LEU A 150 0.62 4.00 6.83
CA LEU A 150 0.48 2.87 5.90
C LEU A 150 0.66 3.30 4.44
N LEU A 151 -0.05 4.35 4.00
CA LEU A 151 0.02 4.80 2.59
C LEU A 151 1.43 5.24 2.21
N LYS A 152 2.07 6.07 3.05
CA LYS A 152 3.44 6.55 2.80
C LYS A 152 4.44 5.40 2.78
N THR A 153 4.36 4.49 3.76
CA THR A 153 5.22 3.31 3.83
C THR A 153 5.02 2.40 2.62
N THR A 154 3.77 2.16 2.21
CA THR A 154 3.45 1.36 1.02
C THR A 154 4.06 1.98 -0.25
N LEU A 155 3.89 3.28 -0.48
CA LEU A 155 4.46 3.95 -1.65
C LEU A 155 5.99 3.86 -1.67
N ILE A 156 6.64 4.13 -0.53
CA ILE A 156 8.10 4.01 -0.41
C ILE A 156 8.54 2.57 -0.70
N THR A 157 7.92 1.59 -0.03
CA THR A 157 8.31 0.18 -0.15
C THR A 157 8.11 -0.34 -1.57
N LEU A 158 6.97 -0.04 -2.23
CA LEU A 158 6.72 -0.45 -3.61
C LEU A 158 7.72 0.20 -4.60
N SER A 159 8.04 1.48 -4.43
CA SER A 159 9.01 2.15 -5.28
C SER A 159 10.41 1.52 -5.14
N PHE A 160 10.86 1.25 -3.91
CA PHE A 160 12.14 0.57 -3.69
C PHE A 160 12.11 -0.90 -4.10
N MET A 161 10.97 -1.58 -4.01
CA MET A 161 10.81 -2.94 -4.50
C MET A 161 11.01 -3.02 -6.01
N VAL A 162 10.36 -2.14 -6.77
CA VAL A 162 10.53 -2.06 -8.23
C VAL A 162 11.98 -1.71 -8.58
N TRP A 163 12.52 -0.65 -7.98
CA TRP A 163 13.91 -0.26 -8.22
C TRP A 163 14.90 -1.38 -7.84
N GLY A 164 14.72 -2.00 -6.69
CA GLY A 164 15.60 -3.07 -6.20
C GLY A 164 15.56 -4.32 -7.08
N SER A 165 14.37 -4.70 -7.59
CA SER A 165 14.23 -5.79 -8.56
C SER A 165 15.01 -5.49 -9.85
N LEU A 166 14.88 -4.29 -10.39
CA LEU A 166 15.62 -3.86 -11.59
C LEU A 166 17.13 -3.84 -11.34
N PHE A 167 17.57 -3.25 -10.25
CA PHE A 167 18.98 -3.14 -9.90
C PHE A 167 19.62 -4.51 -9.66
N LEU A 168 18.97 -5.39 -8.91
CA LEU A 168 19.45 -6.76 -8.68
C LEU A 168 19.40 -7.61 -9.95
N GLY A 169 18.38 -7.38 -10.81
CA GLY A 169 18.27 -8.04 -12.10
C GLY A 169 19.43 -7.70 -13.06
N TYR A 170 20.06 -6.53 -12.93
CA TYR A 170 21.26 -6.17 -13.67
C TYR A 170 22.42 -7.16 -13.40
N PHE A 171 22.54 -7.67 -12.18
CA PHE A 171 23.55 -8.62 -11.76
C PHE A 171 23.08 -10.08 -11.86
N ASN A 172 22.06 -10.37 -12.67
CA ASN A 172 21.47 -11.73 -12.75
C ASN A 172 22.47 -12.84 -13.07
N GLN A 173 23.55 -12.55 -13.82
CA GLN A 173 24.61 -13.51 -14.10
C GLN A 173 25.33 -14.01 -12.83
N TYR A 174 25.31 -13.22 -11.76
CA TYR A 174 25.97 -13.55 -10.49
C TYR A 174 24.98 -13.92 -9.40
N LEU A 175 23.76 -13.38 -9.47
CA LEU A 175 22.74 -13.44 -8.41
C LEU A 175 21.42 -14.06 -8.93
N ASN A 176 21.47 -15.08 -9.72
CA ASN A 176 20.40 -15.83 -10.40
C ASN A 176 18.95 -15.37 -10.22
N PHE A 177 18.41 -15.39 -9.00
CA PHE A 177 17.01 -15.07 -8.69
C PHE A 177 16.81 -13.72 -7.99
N ALA A 178 17.90 -12.99 -7.71
CA ALA A 178 17.84 -11.83 -6.83
C ALA A 178 16.94 -10.69 -7.36
N GLY A 179 16.92 -10.47 -8.67
CA GLY A 179 16.02 -9.52 -9.33
C GLY A 179 14.63 -10.08 -9.66
N GLY A 180 14.46 -11.39 -9.57
CA GLY A 180 13.27 -12.09 -10.05
C GLY A 180 13.09 -11.99 -11.57
N THR A 181 12.02 -12.58 -12.06
CA THR A 181 11.68 -12.57 -13.50
C THR A 181 11.46 -11.14 -14.02
N PHE A 182 10.84 -10.28 -13.21
CA PHE A 182 10.60 -8.89 -13.58
C PHE A 182 11.93 -8.13 -13.83
N GLY A 183 12.87 -8.18 -12.88
CA GLY A 183 14.17 -7.53 -13.02
C GLY A 183 14.99 -8.12 -14.17
N TYR A 184 14.95 -9.44 -14.34
CA TYR A 184 15.64 -10.14 -15.42
C TYR A 184 15.20 -9.67 -16.79
N PHE A 185 13.91 -9.78 -17.13
CA PHE A 185 13.42 -9.47 -18.48
C PHE A 185 13.59 -7.99 -18.85
N ILE A 186 13.38 -7.08 -17.92
CA ILE A 186 13.57 -5.66 -18.20
C ILE A 186 15.04 -5.35 -18.46
N ASN A 187 15.97 -5.95 -17.69
CA ASN A 187 17.39 -5.74 -17.94
C ASN A 187 17.85 -6.38 -19.24
N GLU A 188 17.37 -7.56 -19.59
CA GLU A 188 17.67 -8.19 -20.88
C GLU A 188 17.26 -7.29 -22.04
N TRP A 189 16.02 -6.74 -21.97
CA TRP A 189 15.55 -5.78 -22.96
C TRP A 189 16.39 -4.50 -23.00
N LEU A 190 16.79 -3.94 -21.85
CA LEU A 190 17.67 -2.77 -21.77
C LEU A 190 19.05 -3.06 -22.33
N PHE A 191 19.65 -4.22 -22.01
CA PHE A 191 20.95 -4.61 -22.54
C PHE A 191 20.95 -4.70 -24.06
N LEU A 192 19.90 -5.27 -24.65
CA LEU A 192 19.76 -5.35 -26.10
C LEU A 192 19.50 -3.97 -26.74
N SER A 193 18.81 -3.07 -26.04
CA SER A 193 18.39 -1.77 -26.58
C SER A 193 19.47 -0.69 -26.46
N ILE A 194 20.15 -0.60 -25.32
CA ILE A 194 21.07 0.52 -25.02
C ILE A 194 22.46 0.05 -24.54
N GLY A 195 22.65 -1.26 -24.32
CA GLY A 195 23.91 -1.83 -23.83
C GLY A 195 24.06 -1.77 -22.30
N GLY A 196 25.10 -2.45 -21.78
CA GLY A 196 25.27 -2.65 -20.33
C GLY A 196 25.58 -1.37 -19.54
N ILE A 197 26.57 -0.57 -19.98
CA ILE A 197 26.97 0.65 -19.26
C ILE A 197 25.82 1.67 -19.15
N PRO A 198 25.10 2.03 -20.25
CA PRO A 198 23.93 2.91 -20.14
C PRO A 198 22.83 2.34 -19.24
N THR A 199 22.61 1.03 -19.26
CA THR A 199 21.62 0.38 -18.38
C THR A 199 22.00 0.57 -16.90
N PHE A 200 23.26 0.42 -16.53
CA PHE A 200 23.72 0.69 -15.16
C PHE A 200 23.49 2.15 -14.75
N LEU A 201 23.87 3.10 -15.62
CA LEU A 201 23.63 4.53 -15.39
C LEU A 201 22.14 4.86 -15.26
N PHE A 202 21.29 4.19 -16.05
CA PHE A 202 19.85 4.31 -15.94
C PHE A 202 19.31 3.87 -14.56
N HIS A 203 19.84 2.78 -13.98
CA HIS A 203 19.47 2.36 -12.63
C HIS A 203 19.90 3.36 -11.55
N LEU A 204 21.08 3.99 -11.69
CA LEU A 204 21.49 5.05 -10.79
C LEU A 204 20.60 6.28 -10.90
N PHE A 205 20.20 6.64 -12.13
CA PHE A 205 19.25 7.72 -12.38
C PHE A 205 17.89 7.41 -11.76
N LEU A 206 17.36 6.19 -11.90
CA LEU A 206 16.11 5.76 -11.28
C LEU A 206 16.18 5.82 -9.75
N LEU A 207 17.31 5.45 -9.14
CA LEU A 207 17.52 5.59 -7.70
C LEU A 207 17.42 7.05 -7.26
N TYR A 208 18.20 7.92 -7.95
CA TYR A 208 18.17 9.35 -7.69
C TYR A 208 16.76 9.93 -7.82
N PHE A 209 16.06 9.57 -8.90
CA PHE A 209 14.69 10.00 -9.15
C PHE A 209 13.73 9.53 -8.04
N THR A 210 13.82 8.26 -7.64
CA THR A 210 13.00 7.67 -6.58
C THR A 210 13.23 8.39 -5.24
N ILE A 211 14.49 8.61 -4.87
CA ILE A 211 14.84 9.33 -3.62
C ILE A 211 14.32 10.76 -3.66
N THR A 212 14.53 11.46 -4.78
CA THR A 212 14.11 12.85 -4.92
C THR A 212 12.59 12.98 -4.84
N LEU A 213 11.86 12.09 -5.52
CA LEU A 213 10.39 12.11 -5.54
C LEU A 213 9.78 11.81 -4.16
N LEU A 214 10.33 10.81 -3.44
CA LEU A 214 9.76 10.34 -2.18
C LEU A 214 10.16 11.17 -0.97
N PHE A 215 11.38 11.70 -0.95
CA PHE A 215 11.96 12.35 0.23
C PHE A 215 12.23 13.85 0.04
N ASN A 216 12.22 14.34 -1.20
CA ASN A 216 12.54 15.74 -1.55
C ASN A 216 13.75 16.31 -0.76
N PRO A 217 14.93 15.65 -0.81
CA PRO A 217 16.09 16.02 -0.01
C PRO A 217 16.65 17.38 -0.42
N ASN A 218 17.10 18.18 0.56
CA ASN A 218 17.79 19.41 0.30
C ASN A 218 19.26 19.14 -0.07
N TYR A 219 19.52 18.91 -1.35
CA TYR A 219 20.88 18.63 -1.86
C TYR A 219 21.85 19.81 -1.63
N GLY A 220 21.37 21.06 -1.59
CA GLY A 220 22.20 22.24 -1.35
C GLY A 220 22.90 22.21 0.01
N SER A 221 22.17 21.80 1.06
CA SER A 221 22.77 21.69 2.41
C SER A 221 23.77 20.51 2.51
N PHE A 222 23.53 19.44 1.76
CA PHE A 222 24.47 18.30 1.69
C PHE A 222 25.80 18.72 1.07
N PHE A 223 25.77 19.39 -0.09
CA PHE A 223 27.00 19.86 -0.75
C PHE A 223 27.72 20.97 0.04
N ALA A 224 26.98 21.83 0.77
CA ALA A 224 27.60 22.82 1.64
C ALA A 224 28.43 22.20 2.77
N LYS A 225 27.94 21.10 3.38
CA LYS A 225 28.70 20.33 4.37
C LYS A 225 29.98 19.71 3.80
N PHE A 226 29.92 19.18 2.56
CA PHE A 226 31.11 18.63 1.90
C PHE A 226 32.18 19.71 1.63
N LYS A 227 31.75 20.92 1.27
CA LYS A 227 32.66 22.04 1.01
C LYS A 227 33.33 22.52 2.29
N SER A 228 32.64 22.46 3.43
CA SER A 228 33.21 22.86 4.74
C SER A 228 34.23 21.88 5.34
N ILE A 229 34.28 20.64 4.84
CA ILE A 229 35.26 19.62 5.30
C ILE A 229 36.60 19.74 4.55
N LYS A 230 36.63 20.45 3.41
CA LYS A 230 37.84 20.62 2.57
C LYS A 230 38.64 21.89 2.90
N LEU A 231 38.24 22.66 3.88
CA LEU A 231 38.97 23.83 4.41
C LEU A 231 39.44 23.56 5.82
#